data_418eb975247ec708fbf24c0fbc9de47c
#
_entry.id   418eb975247ec708fbf24c0fbc9de47c
#
_cell.length_a   1.000
_cell.length_b   1.000
_cell.length_c   1.000
_cell.angle_alpha   90.00
_cell.angle_beta   90.00
_cell.angle_gamma   90.00
#
_symmetry.space_group_name_H-M   'P 1'
#
loop_
_entity.id
_entity.type
_entity.pdbx_description
1 polymer ?
#
loop_
_entity_poly.entity_id
_entity_poly.type
_entity_poly.pdbx_seq_one_letter_code
_entity_poly.pdbx_strand_id
1 'polypeptide(L)'
;MNQKLFSVRTGPLFLLAVLCCLLTFSSRLAGWDASTVHDRAGRDAFVGHHLTKTSPPPFAFIYGGKASTGVIGKWTVSSEERTEGPKLIRTVVYADPSTGLRVTAVYTIYKDFPAVEWVVRFKNTGRADSPIIEKVRACAVSFPGFPGTASASGPVMLYRARGSSAARSDFGPIDEPIAPKAEIRFGPVAGRSSDTNALPFFNVATSEGGVVAAIGWSGRWEAVVGRKGADPRSIDLTAGMAETRFKLLPGEEVRSPSIALLFWKSDDRMSGHNLFRRFVLAHHMPQTGGKPTPLPINHGVGFGGPFPCNEYVCATESYAIGMIERLHQFGIEPDACWIDAGWYENATGQWWSGVGTWTVNRKNFPRGLKPVTSAAKKLGQGFVVWFEPERVYEGTWLDREHKDWLTVLPGNANRLLDLGNPKALAWLTDHISNFIRDEGVTIYRQDFNFDPAPYWKAMDAPDRVGIAEMKHIEGLYKFWDALLDRNPGLLIDNCASGGRRIDLETTSRSIPLWRTDYQYYEPNGYQCHTYGLHFFLPASGTGNGDPRKYWFRSAMGGAVVMGWELTGSFNLQAAIEDVAEFRSLRAYLYGDYYPLTAYATGDDAW
;
A
#
# COMPACT_ATOMS: atom_id res chain seq x y z
N MET A 1 37.25 -37.67 -50.00
CA MET A 1 38.28 -36.58 -50.13
C MET A 1 37.96 -35.53 -49.08
N ASN A 2 38.80 -35.49 -48.09
CA ASN A 2 39.04 -34.52 -47.03
C ASN A 2 37.93 -33.59 -46.51
N GLN A 3 37.38 -33.99 -45.36
CA GLN A 3 36.80 -33.09 -44.35
C GLN A 3 37.95 -32.48 -43.54
N LYS A 4 37.96 -31.16 -43.45
CA LYS A 4 38.77 -30.43 -42.43
C LYS A 4 37.88 -29.96 -41.30
N LEU A 5 38.02 -30.60 -40.12
CA LEU A 5 37.53 -30.11 -38.84
C LEU A 5 38.33 -28.87 -38.44
N PHE A 6 37.63 -27.77 -38.17
CA PHE A 6 38.16 -26.63 -37.45
C PHE A 6 37.83 -26.77 -35.95
N SER A 7 38.83 -27.08 -35.18
CA SER A 7 38.79 -27.02 -33.71
C SER A 7 39.05 -25.56 -33.25
N VAL A 8 38.05 -24.93 -32.68
CA VAL A 8 38.23 -23.64 -32.00
C VAL A 8 38.63 -23.93 -30.56
N ARG A 9 39.90 -23.71 -30.21
CA ARG A 9 40.37 -23.69 -28.82
C ARG A 9 39.91 -22.37 -28.18
N THR A 10 38.93 -22.45 -27.27
CA THR A 10 38.60 -21.36 -26.36
C THR A 10 39.68 -21.25 -25.28
N GLY A 11 40.46 -20.20 -25.31
CA GLY A 11 41.52 -19.94 -24.34
C GLY A 11 40.98 -19.41 -22.99
N PRO A 12 41.79 -19.48 -21.94
CA PRO A 12 41.39 -19.13 -20.56
C PRO A 12 41.09 -17.63 -20.33
N LEU A 13 41.30 -16.77 -21.31
CA LEU A 13 40.96 -15.34 -21.21
C LEU A 13 39.44 -15.05 -21.24
N PHE A 14 38.63 -15.94 -21.82
CA PHE A 14 37.17 -15.72 -21.86
C PHE A 14 36.49 -16.04 -20.51
N LEU A 15 37.05 -16.99 -19.74
CA LEU A 15 36.57 -17.27 -18.38
C LEU A 15 36.93 -16.16 -17.38
N LEU A 16 38.09 -15.50 -17.55
CA LEU A 16 38.48 -14.39 -16.65
C LEU A 16 37.60 -13.15 -16.86
N ALA A 17 37.20 -12.84 -18.10
CA ALA A 17 36.34 -11.69 -18.41
C ALA A 17 34.93 -11.89 -17.88
N VAL A 18 34.38 -13.10 -17.94
CA VAL A 18 33.05 -13.41 -17.38
C VAL A 18 33.10 -13.42 -15.84
N LEU A 19 34.19 -13.90 -15.24
CA LEU A 19 34.36 -13.89 -13.76
C LEU A 19 34.57 -12.46 -13.22
N CYS A 20 35.32 -11.60 -13.94
CA CYS A 20 35.44 -10.18 -13.59
C CYS A 20 34.11 -9.41 -13.75
N CYS A 21 33.29 -9.71 -14.77
CA CYS A 21 31.96 -9.12 -14.88
C CYS A 21 31.01 -9.61 -13.77
N LEU A 22 31.09 -10.87 -13.34
CA LEU A 22 30.28 -11.38 -12.25
C LEU A 22 30.72 -10.85 -10.87
N LEU A 23 32.01 -10.60 -10.66
CA LEU A 23 32.52 -10.02 -9.41
C LEU A 23 32.26 -8.51 -9.32
N THR A 24 32.21 -7.78 -10.43
CA THR A 24 31.82 -6.36 -10.44
C THR A 24 30.29 -6.17 -10.33
N PHE A 25 29.48 -7.16 -10.70
CA PHE A 25 28.02 -7.12 -10.50
C PHE A 25 27.60 -7.44 -9.06
N SER A 26 28.33 -8.32 -8.36
CA SER A 26 28.03 -8.60 -6.95
C SER A 26 28.46 -7.48 -5.99
N SER A 27 29.45 -6.66 -6.37
CA SER A 27 29.90 -5.51 -5.57
C SER A 27 29.03 -4.26 -5.73
N ARG A 28 28.22 -4.16 -6.80
CA ARG A 28 27.32 -3.02 -6.99
C ARG A 28 25.97 -3.17 -6.27
N LEU A 29 25.57 -4.37 -5.87
CA LEU A 29 24.42 -4.56 -4.97
C LEU A 29 24.77 -4.36 -3.48
N ALA A 30 26.06 -4.37 -3.13
CA ALA A 30 26.54 -4.05 -1.78
C ALA A 30 26.89 -2.56 -1.58
N GLY A 31 26.76 -1.74 -2.62
CA GLY A 31 27.13 -0.31 -2.61
C GLY A 31 25.96 0.65 -2.41
N TRP A 32 24.91 0.24 -1.66
CA TRP A 32 23.78 1.10 -1.33
C TRP A 32 24.03 2.00 -0.09
N ASP A 33 25.28 2.29 0.21
CA ASP A 33 25.65 3.25 1.26
C ASP A 33 25.86 4.64 0.67
N ALA A 34 24.79 5.26 0.21
CA ALA A 34 24.85 6.59 -0.37
C ALA A 34 23.79 7.56 0.19
N SER A 35 23.44 7.46 1.46
CA SER A 35 22.99 8.65 2.15
C SER A 35 24.26 9.43 2.52
N THR A 36 24.53 10.51 1.81
CA THR A 36 25.64 11.40 2.15
C THR A 36 25.48 11.88 3.60
N VAL A 37 26.58 12.18 4.29
CA VAL A 37 26.57 12.74 5.65
C VAL A 37 25.62 13.95 5.75
N HIS A 38 25.42 14.67 4.64
CA HIS A 38 24.53 15.83 4.56
C HIS A 38 23.03 15.50 4.66
N ASP A 39 22.56 14.37 4.13
CA ASP A 39 21.14 13.98 4.20
C ASP A 39 20.75 13.59 5.62
N ARG A 40 21.66 12.99 6.39
CA ARG A 40 21.44 12.62 7.79
C ARG A 40 21.35 13.82 8.73
N ALA A 41 21.97 14.94 8.41
CA ALA A 41 21.96 16.12 9.28
C ALA A 41 20.54 16.66 9.52
N GLY A 42 19.69 16.70 8.50
CA GLY A 42 18.28 17.11 8.63
C GLY A 42 17.49 16.17 9.55
N ARG A 43 17.65 14.86 9.38
CA ARG A 43 17.08 13.85 10.26
C ARG A 43 17.56 14.01 11.71
N ASP A 44 18.86 14.15 11.93
CA ASP A 44 19.45 14.21 13.27
C ASP A 44 19.02 15.48 14.01
N ALA A 45 18.93 16.61 13.29
CA ALA A 45 18.37 17.84 13.82
C ALA A 45 16.89 17.64 14.22
N PHE A 46 16.08 17.01 13.38
CA PHE A 46 14.67 16.69 13.69
C PHE A 46 14.56 15.76 14.91
N VAL A 47 15.37 14.71 14.98
CA VAL A 47 15.42 13.78 16.14
C VAL A 47 15.75 14.53 17.44
N GLY A 48 16.77 15.37 17.41
CA GLY A 48 17.16 16.19 18.59
C GLY A 48 16.07 17.17 19.01
N HIS A 49 15.34 17.74 18.06
CA HIS A 49 14.34 18.77 18.32
C HIS A 49 12.97 18.20 18.73
N HIS A 50 12.58 17.01 18.22
CA HIS A 50 11.21 16.49 18.40
C HIS A 50 11.11 15.12 19.05
N LEU A 51 12.14 14.27 18.96
CA LEU A 51 11.99 12.86 19.31
C LEU A 51 12.72 12.50 20.61
N THR A 52 13.03 13.46 21.47
CA THR A 52 13.63 13.19 22.78
C THR A 52 12.60 13.26 23.90
N LYS A 53 12.94 12.75 25.06
CA LYS A 53 12.09 12.80 26.27
C LYS A 53 11.69 14.23 26.67
N THR A 54 12.54 15.21 26.41
CA THR A 54 12.39 16.60 26.86
C THR A 54 11.94 17.54 25.75
N SER A 55 11.91 17.07 24.52
CA SER A 55 11.52 17.87 23.35
C SER A 55 10.01 17.97 23.22
N PRO A 56 9.49 19.05 22.60
CA PRO A 56 8.11 19.10 22.16
C PRO A 56 7.82 17.93 21.21
N PRO A 57 6.78 17.11 21.46
CA PRO A 57 6.48 15.98 20.58
C PRO A 57 6.05 16.44 19.18
N PRO A 58 6.28 15.63 18.13
CA PRO A 58 5.91 15.97 16.74
C PRO A 58 4.42 15.76 16.45
N PHE A 59 3.58 15.66 17.46
CA PHE A 59 2.14 15.46 17.37
C PHE A 59 1.39 16.43 18.26
N ALA A 60 0.10 16.64 17.98
CA ALA A 60 -0.75 17.51 18.79
C ALA A 60 -2.19 16.97 18.86
N PHE A 61 -2.89 17.34 19.92
CA PHE A 61 -4.32 17.06 20.11
C PHE A 61 -4.93 18.08 21.09
N ILE A 62 -6.24 18.12 21.19
CA ILE A 62 -6.95 18.86 22.23
C ILE A 62 -7.41 17.85 23.28
N TYR A 63 -7.21 18.16 24.56
CA TYR A 63 -7.55 17.31 25.69
C TYR A 63 -8.35 18.07 26.74
N GLY A 64 -9.61 17.70 26.93
CA GLY A 64 -10.51 18.42 27.82
C GLY A 64 -10.61 19.91 27.47
N GLY A 65 -10.65 20.25 26.18
CA GLY A 65 -10.70 21.62 25.67
C GLY A 65 -9.36 22.37 25.69
N LYS A 66 -8.25 21.77 26.12
CA LYS A 66 -6.92 22.40 26.18
C LYS A 66 -5.97 21.80 25.16
N ALA A 67 -5.14 22.63 24.51
CA ALA A 67 -4.10 22.15 23.61
C ALA A 67 -3.09 21.25 24.34
N SER A 68 -2.69 20.14 23.72
CA SER A 68 -1.73 19.18 24.28
C SER A 68 -0.40 19.81 24.69
N THR A 69 0.07 20.82 23.95
CA THR A 69 1.29 21.58 24.27
C THR A 69 1.24 22.27 25.65
N GLY A 70 0.05 22.64 26.11
CA GLY A 70 -0.15 23.25 27.42
C GLY A 70 -0.34 22.26 28.59
N VAL A 71 -0.56 20.97 28.30
CA VAL A 71 -0.86 19.96 29.33
C VAL A 71 0.22 18.89 29.45
N ILE A 72 0.80 18.42 28.34
CA ILE A 72 1.83 17.34 28.33
C ILE A 72 3.05 17.69 29.19
N GLY A 73 3.47 18.95 29.23
CA GLY A 73 4.60 19.39 30.04
C GLY A 73 4.41 19.22 31.58
N LYS A 74 3.17 18.95 32.02
CA LYS A 74 2.83 18.68 33.42
C LYS A 74 2.69 17.19 33.73
N TRP A 75 2.79 16.35 32.73
CA TRP A 75 2.61 14.90 32.83
C TRP A 75 3.92 14.22 33.20
N THR A 76 3.81 13.01 33.75
CA THR A 76 4.98 12.17 33.96
C THR A 76 5.48 11.66 32.61
N VAL A 77 6.78 11.80 32.34
CA VAL A 77 7.39 11.36 31.09
C VAL A 77 8.47 10.32 31.36
N SER A 78 8.35 9.18 30.70
CA SER A 78 9.38 8.13 30.65
C SER A 78 9.78 7.81 29.23
N SER A 79 10.98 7.29 29.02
CA SER A 79 11.41 6.81 27.71
C SER A 79 12.31 5.60 27.83
N GLU A 80 12.24 4.74 26.82
CA GLU A 80 13.11 3.58 26.64
C GLU A 80 13.58 3.51 25.18
N GLU A 81 14.71 2.86 24.96
CA GLU A 81 15.26 2.66 23.63
C GLU A 81 15.66 1.19 23.41
N ARG A 82 15.49 0.70 22.20
CA ARG A 82 16.01 -0.57 21.73
C ARG A 82 16.49 -0.46 20.28
N THR A 83 17.45 -1.29 19.91
CA THR A 83 17.93 -1.38 18.53
C THR A 83 17.47 -2.70 17.89
N GLU A 84 16.89 -2.59 16.71
CA GLU A 84 16.45 -3.73 15.88
C GLU A 84 17.06 -3.59 14.48
N GLY A 85 18.17 -4.25 14.23
CA GLY A 85 18.92 -4.11 12.97
C GLY A 85 19.29 -2.64 12.70
N PRO A 86 18.88 -2.07 11.55
CA PRO A 86 19.15 -0.68 11.21
C PRO A 86 18.23 0.32 11.92
N LYS A 87 17.29 -0.12 12.76
CA LYS A 87 16.28 0.71 13.41
C LYS A 87 16.65 0.97 14.87
N LEU A 88 16.69 2.23 15.29
CA LEU A 88 16.64 2.64 16.69
C LEU A 88 15.17 2.95 17.05
N ILE A 89 14.57 2.13 17.88
CA ILE A 89 13.20 2.32 18.36
C ILE A 89 13.27 3.05 19.71
N ARG A 90 12.61 4.21 19.77
CA ARG A 90 12.48 4.99 20.99
C ARG A 90 11.00 5.10 21.36
N THR A 91 10.64 4.63 22.54
CA THR A 91 9.29 4.74 23.10
C THR A 91 9.29 5.85 24.14
N VAL A 92 8.42 6.85 23.96
CA VAL A 92 8.20 7.92 24.94
C VAL A 92 6.76 7.84 25.42
N VAL A 93 6.59 7.77 26.75
CA VAL A 93 5.28 7.66 27.40
C VAL A 93 5.01 8.94 28.19
N TYR A 94 3.90 9.59 27.89
CA TYR A 94 3.35 10.72 28.61
C TYR A 94 2.13 10.24 29.38
N ALA A 95 2.14 10.34 30.72
CA ALA A 95 1.05 9.86 31.57
C ALA A 95 0.45 11.02 32.37
N ASP A 96 -0.84 11.26 32.20
CA ASP A 96 -1.61 12.20 33.00
C ASP A 96 -1.88 11.60 34.39
N PRO A 97 -1.31 12.12 35.47
CA PRO A 97 -1.51 11.57 36.81
C PRO A 97 -2.93 11.80 37.36
N SER A 98 -3.70 12.72 36.76
CA SER A 98 -5.02 13.10 37.24
C SER A 98 -6.15 12.25 36.66
N THR A 99 -6.04 11.82 35.39
CA THR A 99 -7.10 11.10 34.68
C THR A 99 -6.73 9.68 34.34
N GLY A 100 -5.43 9.35 34.32
CA GLY A 100 -4.91 8.07 33.86
C GLY A 100 -4.80 7.95 32.35
N LEU A 101 -4.95 9.04 31.58
CA LEU A 101 -4.63 9.01 30.16
C LEU A 101 -3.14 8.78 29.96
N ARG A 102 -2.79 7.77 29.17
CA ARG A 102 -1.43 7.49 28.73
C ARG A 102 -1.33 7.71 27.22
N VAL A 103 -0.41 8.57 26.80
CA VAL A 103 -0.07 8.79 25.40
C VAL A 103 1.32 8.22 25.15
N THR A 104 1.41 7.21 24.29
CA THR A 104 2.67 6.52 23.98
C THR A 104 3.05 6.82 22.53
N ALA A 105 4.18 7.50 22.35
CA ALA A 105 4.77 7.72 21.03
C ALA A 105 5.90 6.70 20.80
N VAL A 106 5.80 5.92 19.74
CA VAL A 106 6.82 4.97 19.32
C VAL A 106 7.50 5.56 18.09
N TYR A 107 8.75 5.96 18.24
CA TYR A 107 9.58 6.55 17.20
C TYR A 107 10.54 5.50 16.65
N THR A 108 10.61 5.37 15.32
CA THR A 108 11.62 4.59 14.60
C THR A 108 12.58 5.54 13.91
N ILE A 109 13.86 5.47 14.26
CA ILE A 109 14.94 6.26 13.66
C ILE A 109 15.79 5.31 12.84
N TYR A 110 15.83 5.51 11.53
CA TYR A 110 16.54 4.64 10.60
C TYR A 110 18.01 5.03 10.52
N LYS A 111 18.92 4.06 10.74
CA LYS A 111 20.39 4.30 10.71
C LYS A 111 20.93 4.30 9.29
N ASP A 112 20.30 3.56 8.39
CA ASP A 112 20.66 3.39 6.99
C ASP A 112 20.02 4.43 6.04
N PHE A 113 18.91 5.08 6.47
CA PHE A 113 18.24 6.14 5.73
C PHE A 113 18.13 7.43 6.55
N PRO A 114 18.10 8.62 5.91
CA PRO A 114 17.79 9.88 6.59
C PRO A 114 16.29 10.00 6.89
N ALA A 115 15.73 8.98 7.54
CA ALA A 115 14.30 8.83 7.77
C ALA A 115 13.98 8.63 9.25
N VAL A 116 12.80 9.08 9.63
CA VAL A 116 12.14 8.81 10.92
C VAL A 116 10.69 8.42 10.67
N GLU A 117 10.15 7.59 11.54
CA GLU A 117 8.75 7.20 11.52
C GLU A 117 8.20 7.20 12.94
N TRP A 118 6.90 7.42 13.11
CA TRP A 118 6.26 7.28 14.41
C TRP A 118 4.77 6.97 14.33
N VAL A 119 4.28 6.41 15.45
CA VAL A 119 2.86 6.22 15.73
C VAL A 119 2.58 6.66 17.15
N VAL A 120 1.39 7.23 17.40
CA VAL A 120 0.95 7.66 18.73
C VAL A 120 -0.23 6.79 19.16
N ARG A 121 -0.17 6.27 20.40
CA ARG A 121 -1.23 5.49 21.01
C ARG A 121 -1.80 6.23 22.20
N PHE A 122 -3.12 6.17 22.35
CA PHE A 122 -3.86 6.77 23.45
C PHE A 122 -4.55 5.66 24.23
N LYS A 123 -4.21 5.52 25.52
CA LYS A 123 -4.78 4.50 26.40
C LYS A 123 -5.34 5.13 27.65
N ASN A 124 -6.58 4.78 27.98
CA ASN A 124 -7.15 5.12 29.26
C ASN A 124 -6.79 4.05 30.31
N THR A 125 -5.89 4.35 31.22
CA THR A 125 -5.53 3.47 32.34
C THR A 125 -6.28 3.83 33.62
N GLY A 126 -7.14 4.85 33.57
CA GLY A 126 -8.00 5.27 34.69
C GLY A 126 -9.22 4.36 34.88
N ARG A 127 -10.02 4.66 35.90
CA ARG A 127 -11.24 3.92 36.26
C ARG A 127 -12.52 4.57 35.72
N ALA A 128 -12.43 5.78 35.19
CA ALA A 128 -13.52 6.53 34.59
C ALA A 128 -13.20 6.82 33.13
N ASP A 129 -14.22 7.23 32.36
CA ASP A 129 -14.02 7.71 30.99
C ASP A 129 -12.99 8.86 30.97
N SER A 130 -12.15 8.89 29.94
CA SER A 130 -11.21 10.00 29.79
C SER A 130 -11.94 11.31 29.46
N PRO A 131 -11.37 12.47 29.75
CA PRO A 131 -11.74 13.71 29.09
C PRO A 131 -11.72 13.55 27.57
N ILE A 132 -12.49 14.39 26.86
CA ILE A 132 -12.57 14.36 25.39
C ILE A 132 -11.21 14.67 24.78
N ILE A 133 -10.81 13.83 23.80
CA ILE A 133 -9.65 13.99 22.94
C ILE A 133 -10.15 14.41 21.56
N GLU A 134 -9.65 15.52 21.04
CA GLU A 134 -10.11 16.09 19.77
C GLU A 134 -8.93 16.46 18.86
N LYS A 135 -9.19 16.51 17.56
CA LYS A 135 -8.26 17.01 16.55
C LYS A 135 -6.87 16.36 16.67
N VAL A 136 -6.85 15.04 16.74
CA VAL A 136 -5.59 14.29 16.81
C VAL A 136 -4.79 14.51 15.51
N ARG A 137 -3.68 15.23 15.64
CA ARG A 137 -2.69 15.44 14.58
C ARG A 137 -1.49 14.53 14.88
N ALA A 138 -1.39 13.43 14.14
CA ALA A 138 -0.27 12.50 14.28
C ALA A 138 1.07 13.16 13.93
N CYS A 139 1.05 14.12 13.01
CA CYS A 139 2.14 15.04 12.70
C CYS A 139 1.68 16.48 13.00
N ALA A 140 2.49 17.24 13.72
CA ALA A 140 2.32 18.66 13.98
C ALA A 140 3.69 19.28 14.21
N VAL A 141 4.37 19.62 13.13
CA VAL A 141 5.77 20.08 13.15
C VAL A 141 5.94 21.36 12.35
N SER A 142 6.93 22.16 12.76
CA SER A 142 7.43 23.29 12.00
C SER A 142 8.91 23.04 11.69
N PHE A 143 9.32 23.32 10.48
CA PHE A 143 10.71 23.24 10.02
C PHE A 143 11.25 24.67 9.89
N PRO A 144 11.87 25.23 10.95
CA PRO A 144 12.47 26.56 10.91
C PRO A 144 13.69 26.54 10.00
N GLY A 145 13.81 27.55 9.13
CA GLY A 145 14.94 27.61 8.20
C GLY A 145 14.97 26.44 7.23
N PHE A 146 13.83 26.04 6.70
CA PHE A 146 13.72 24.99 5.69
C PHE A 146 14.72 25.23 4.55
N PRO A 147 15.42 24.21 4.01
CA PRO A 147 16.44 24.38 2.98
C PRO A 147 15.98 25.28 1.85
N GLY A 148 16.84 26.18 1.36
CA GLY A 148 16.54 27.09 0.25
C GLY A 148 15.58 28.26 0.55
N THR A 149 14.99 28.32 1.74
CA THR A 149 14.09 29.44 2.09
C THR A 149 14.82 30.71 2.53
N ALA A 150 16.09 30.61 2.88
CA ALA A 150 16.94 31.72 3.31
C ALA A 150 17.49 32.55 2.12
N SER A 151 17.82 31.88 1.03
CA SER A 151 18.16 32.51 -0.24
C SER A 151 16.86 32.68 -1.02
N ALA A 152 16.52 33.87 -1.50
CA ALA A 152 15.32 34.12 -2.30
C ALA A 152 15.28 33.34 -3.65
N SER A 153 15.91 32.20 -3.74
CA SER A 153 16.28 31.47 -4.95
C SER A 153 15.28 30.40 -5.38
N GLY A 154 14.00 30.61 -5.13
CA GLY A 154 12.97 29.77 -5.73
C GLY A 154 11.74 29.52 -4.86
N PRO A 155 10.67 28.99 -5.44
CA PRO A 155 9.46 28.66 -4.70
C PRO A 155 9.68 27.44 -3.81
N VAL A 156 8.96 27.40 -2.68
CA VAL A 156 8.71 26.14 -1.97
C VAL A 156 7.61 25.42 -2.73
N MET A 157 7.85 24.20 -3.15
CA MET A 157 6.94 23.38 -3.92
C MET A 157 6.38 22.24 -3.07
N LEU A 158 5.09 21.97 -3.24
CA LEU A 158 4.45 20.73 -2.79
C LEU A 158 4.23 19.84 -4.02
N TYR A 159 4.95 18.72 -4.05
CA TYR A 159 4.78 17.66 -5.05
C TYR A 159 3.94 16.53 -4.46
N ARG A 160 2.75 16.31 -5.00
CA ARG A 160 1.82 15.27 -4.56
C ARG A 160 1.12 14.63 -5.76
N ALA A 161 0.31 13.62 -5.53
CA ALA A 161 -0.48 12.98 -6.58
C ALA A 161 -1.95 12.86 -6.18
N ARG A 162 -2.81 12.70 -7.17
CA ARG A 162 -4.18 12.26 -6.99
C ARG A 162 -4.19 10.83 -6.43
N GLY A 163 -5.32 10.41 -5.88
CA GLY A 163 -5.61 9.01 -5.64
C GLY A 163 -6.21 8.32 -6.86
N SER A 164 -6.85 7.18 -6.64
CA SER A 164 -7.54 6.41 -7.68
C SER A 164 -9.05 6.65 -7.67
N SER A 165 -9.61 6.79 -8.85
CA SER A 165 -11.06 6.88 -9.09
C SER A 165 -11.53 5.95 -10.21
N ALA A 166 -10.64 5.09 -10.70
CA ALA A 166 -10.79 4.30 -11.92
C ALA A 166 -10.88 5.19 -13.17
N ALA A 167 -9.96 6.15 -13.29
CA ALA A 167 -9.86 7.07 -14.41
C ALA A 167 -8.44 7.11 -14.98
N ARG A 168 -8.29 7.55 -16.23
CA ARG A 168 -6.97 7.76 -16.87
C ARG A 168 -6.05 8.66 -16.03
N SER A 169 -6.63 9.62 -15.31
CA SER A 169 -5.90 10.55 -14.45
C SER A 169 -5.56 10.04 -13.05
N ASP A 170 -5.81 8.76 -12.75
CA ASP A 170 -5.42 8.16 -11.47
C ASP A 170 -3.93 8.38 -11.21
N PHE A 171 -3.61 8.73 -9.98
CA PHE A 171 -2.25 9.06 -9.53
C PHE A 171 -1.59 10.24 -10.27
N GLY A 172 -2.36 11.03 -11.04
CA GLY A 172 -1.82 12.19 -11.75
C GLY A 172 -1.09 13.15 -10.81
N PRO A 173 0.13 13.60 -11.17
CA PRO A 173 0.92 14.50 -10.34
C PRO A 173 0.24 15.87 -10.19
N ILE A 174 0.44 16.48 -9.03
CA ILE A 174 -0.01 17.82 -8.68
C ILE A 174 1.19 18.54 -8.08
N ASP A 175 1.72 19.49 -8.83
CA ASP A 175 2.90 20.29 -8.45
C ASP A 175 2.41 21.71 -8.12
N GLU A 176 2.43 22.10 -6.84
CA GLU A 176 1.83 23.35 -6.34
C GLU A 176 2.87 24.18 -5.59
N PRO A 177 3.05 25.48 -5.92
CA PRO A 177 3.87 26.38 -5.11
C PRO A 177 3.13 26.75 -3.81
N ILE A 178 3.87 26.74 -2.69
CA ILE A 178 3.35 27.19 -1.39
C ILE A 178 3.73 28.67 -1.20
N ALA A 179 2.79 29.55 -1.45
CA ALA A 179 3.01 30.97 -1.25
C ALA A 179 3.23 31.35 0.23
N PRO A 180 3.99 32.41 0.54
CA PRO A 180 4.06 32.95 1.91
C PRO A 180 2.66 33.25 2.46
N LYS A 181 2.41 32.92 3.73
CA LYS A 181 1.12 33.06 4.44
C LYS A 181 -0.02 32.19 3.91
N ALA A 182 0.25 31.25 2.97
CA ALA A 182 -0.72 30.29 2.46
C ALA A 182 -0.58 28.92 3.13
N GLU A 183 -1.62 28.10 2.98
CA GLU A 183 -1.60 26.67 3.28
C GLU A 183 -2.34 25.90 2.19
N ILE A 184 -1.92 24.66 1.97
CA ILE A 184 -2.57 23.69 1.09
C ILE A 184 -3.06 22.54 1.95
N ARG A 185 -4.35 22.22 1.83
CA ARG A 185 -5.03 21.15 2.56
C ARG A 185 -5.50 20.09 1.59
N PHE A 186 -5.26 18.82 1.91
CA PHE A 186 -5.65 17.70 1.06
C PHE A 186 -5.83 16.42 1.87
N GLY A 187 -6.57 15.46 1.30
CA GLY A 187 -6.85 14.15 1.89
C GLY A 187 -8.00 13.44 1.17
N PRO A 188 -8.21 12.15 1.42
CA PRO A 188 -9.32 11.37 0.90
C PRO A 188 -10.62 11.69 1.65
N VAL A 189 -11.76 11.41 1.02
CA VAL A 189 -13.08 11.72 1.63
C VAL A 189 -13.96 10.48 1.85
N ALA A 190 -13.80 9.44 1.02
CA ALA A 190 -14.74 8.32 0.97
C ALA A 190 -14.48 7.22 2.03
N GLY A 191 -13.34 7.24 2.69
CA GLY A 191 -12.97 6.29 3.75
C GLY A 191 -11.83 5.36 3.40
N ARG A 192 -11.23 5.49 2.22
CA ARG A 192 -10.05 4.73 1.78
C ARG A 192 -8.89 5.70 1.55
N SER A 193 -7.67 5.28 1.88
CA SER A 193 -6.51 6.17 2.05
C SER A 193 -6.03 6.89 0.80
N SER A 194 -6.30 6.35 -0.38
CA SER A 194 -5.84 6.90 -1.66
C SER A 194 -6.95 6.98 -2.69
N ASP A 195 -8.13 7.43 -2.27
CA ASP A 195 -9.23 7.72 -3.20
C ASP A 195 -9.01 9.04 -3.93
N THR A 196 -9.75 9.25 -4.99
CA THR A 196 -9.90 10.37 -5.92
C THR A 196 -8.99 11.59 -5.71
N ASN A 197 -8.93 12.14 -4.49
CA ASN A 197 -8.36 13.47 -4.23
C ASN A 197 -6.87 13.45 -3.87
N ALA A 198 -6.39 12.39 -3.24
CA ALA A 198 -5.03 12.41 -2.70
C ALA A 198 -4.44 11.01 -2.52
N LEU A 199 -3.15 10.90 -2.83
CA LEU A 199 -2.28 9.81 -2.44
C LEU A 199 -1.56 10.22 -1.15
N PRO A 200 -1.41 9.34 -0.12
CA PRO A 200 -0.83 9.70 1.17
C PRO A 200 0.70 9.78 1.17
N PHE A 201 1.28 10.22 0.07
CA PHE A 201 2.71 10.47 -0.13
C PHE A 201 2.89 11.82 -0.81
N PHE A 202 3.79 12.65 -0.28
CA PHE A 202 4.07 13.96 -0.86
C PHE A 202 5.48 14.43 -0.50
N ASN A 203 6.02 15.34 -1.32
CA ASN A 203 7.35 15.90 -1.15
C ASN A 203 7.24 17.43 -1.05
N VAL A 204 7.73 18.00 0.04
CA VAL A 204 7.87 19.45 0.21
C VAL A 204 9.33 19.79 -0.08
N ALA A 205 9.58 20.63 -1.06
CA ALA A 205 10.92 20.85 -1.56
C ALA A 205 11.20 22.28 -2.02
N THR A 206 12.48 22.60 -2.05
CA THR A 206 13.07 23.78 -2.68
C THR A 206 14.15 23.34 -3.67
N SER A 207 14.91 24.29 -4.23
CA SER A 207 16.10 24.03 -5.04
C SER A 207 17.32 23.52 -4.25
N GLU A 208 17.23 23.34 -2.92
CA GLU A 208 18.34 22.87 -2.09
C GLU A 208 18.07 21.53 -1.40
N GLY A 209 16.83 21.03 -1.49
CA GLY A 209 16.42 19.80 -0.84
C GLY A 209 15.00 19.85 -0.31
N GLY A 210 14.64 18.88 0.54
CA GLY A 210 13.29 18.81 1.05
C GLY A 210 13.02 17.67 2.02
N VAL A 211 11.71 17.41 2.21
CA VAL A 211 11.20 16.33 3.05
C VAL A 211 10.11 15.59 2.30
N VAL A 212 10.30 14.29 2.09
CA VAL A 212 9.22 13.41 1.64
C VAL A 212 8.48 12.91 2.87
N ALA A 213 7.16 13.10 2.88
CA ALA A 213 6.26 12.63 3.92
C ALA A 213 5.37 11.50 3.44
N ALA A 214 5.13 10.53 4.31
CA ALA A 214 4.18 9.45 4.08
C ALA A 214 3.25 9.29 5.28
N ILE A 215 1.97 9.03 4.98
CA ILE A 215 0.94 8.76 5.98
C ILE A 215 0.55 7.28 5.87
N GLY A 216 0.70 6.54 6.96
CA GLY A 216 0.26 5.15 7.07
C GLY A 216 -1.09 5.09 7.79
N TRP A 217 -2.16 5.17 7.02
CA TRP A 217 -3.53 5.06 7.51
C TRP A 217 -4.47 4.64 6.39
N SER A 218 -5.09 3.49 6.50
CA SER A 218 -5.97 2.95 5.46
C SER A 218 -7.40 3.53 5.47
N GLY A 219 -7.66 4.51 6.34
CA GLY A 219 -8.89 5.28 6.46
C GLY A 219 -8.74 6.72 5.98
N ARG A 220 -9.60 7.62 6.52
CA ARG A 220 -9.58 9.05 6.20
C ARG A 220 -8.48 9.78 6.94
N TRP A 221 -7.62 10.44 6.22
CA TRP A 221 -6.58 11.31 6.76
C TRP A 221 -6.68 12.72 6.16
N GLU A 222 -6.04 13.67 6.80
CA GLU A 222 -5.89 15.04 6.31
C GLU A 222 -4.45 15.50 6.53
N ALA A 223 -3.88 16.14 5.51
CA ALA A 223 -2.61 16.85 5.63
C ALA A 223 -2.78 18.32 5.27
N VAL A 224 -2.04 19.17 5.97
CA VAL A 224 -1.95 20.62 5.70
C VAL A 224 -0.48 20.99 5.69
N VAL A 225 -0.04 21.56 4.58
CA VAL A 225 1.31 22.11 4.42
C VAL A 225 1.20 23.62 4.22
N GLY A 226 1.94 24.40 5.00
CA GLY A 226 1.79 25.85 4.97
C GLY A 226 3.04 26.63 5.33
N ARG A 227 2.94 27.95 5.11
CA ARG A 227 3.96 28.96 5.47
C ARG A 227 3.32 30.09 6.27
N LYS A 228 2.50 29.72 7.29
CA LYS A 228 1.72 30.69 8.09
C LYS A 228 2.48 31.24 9.29
N GLY A 229 3.60 30.62 9.69
CA GLY A 229 4.43 31.07 10.80
C GLY A 229 4.93 32.50 10.67
N ALA A 230 5.34 33.12 11.76
CA ALA A 230 5.95 34.46 11.76
C ALA A 230 7.26 34.50 10.98
N ASP A 231 8.00 33.40 10.93
CA ASP A 231 9.18 33.26 10.07
C ASP A 231 8.75 32.73 8.70
N PRO A 232 8.87 33.55 7.63
CA PRO A 232 8.51 33.13 6.27
C PRO A 232 9.39 32.01 5.71
N ARG A 233 10.48 31.66 6.40
CA ARG A 233 11.39 30.55 6.07
C ARG A 233 10.92 29.23 6.70
N SER A 234 9.93 29.26 7.55
CA SER A 234 9.37 28.06 8.19
C SER A 234 8.33 27.40 7.29
N ILE A 235 8.36 26.08 7.27
CA ILE A 235 7.31 25.25 6.70
C ILE A 235 6.61 24.52 7.84
N ASP A 236 5.28 24.65 7.89
CA ASP A 236 4.45 23.95 8.87
C ASP A 236 3.80 22.74 8.18
N LEU A 237 3.90 21.58 8.80
CA LEU A 237 3.25 20.34 8.38
C LEU A 237 2.37 19.80 9.51
N THR A 238 1.09 19.65 9.23
CA THR A 238 0.19 18.89 10.10
C THR A 238 -0.46 17.76 9.31
N ALA A 239 -0.55 16.57 9.92
CA ALA A 239 -1.24 15.43 9.34
C ALA A 239 -1.84 14.55 10.45
N GLY A 240 -2.95 13.88 10.13
CA GLY A 240 -3.60 12.99 11.08
C GLY A 240 -4.93 12.49 10.53
N MET A 241 -5.76 11.91 11.39
CA MET A 241 -7.13 11.56 10.99
C MET A 241 -7.92 12.81 10.61
N ALA A 242 -8.79 12.66 9.62
CA ALA A 242 -9.61 13.78 9.12
C ALA A 242 -10.52 14.34 10.22
N GLU A 243 -11.11 13.48 11.03
CA GLU A 243 -12.04 13.88 12.09
C GLU A 243 -11.86 13.01 13.34
N THR A 244 -11.67 13.67 14.51
CA THR A 244 -11.59 12.98 15.81
C THR A 244 -12.18 13.84 16.91
N ARG A 245 -13.11 13.26 17.68
CA ARG A 245 -13.65 13.82 18.91
C ARG A 245 -14.18 12.70 19.78
N PHE A 246 -13.36 12.18 20.71
CA PHE A 246 -13.73 10.98 21.44
C PHE A 246 -13.25 11.00 22.89
N LYS A 247 -13.95 10.27 23.74
CA LYS A 247 -13.48 9.78 25.03
C LYS A 247 -13.01 8.34 24.90
N LEU A 248 -12.10 7.92 25.75
CA LEU A 248 -11.71 6.51 25.91
C LEU A 248 -12.36 5.94 27.16
N LEU A 249 -12.96 4.76 27.02
CA LEU A 249 -13.47 4.00 28.15
C LEU A 249 -12.31 3.41 28.97
N PRO A 250 -12.52 3.03 30.25
CA PRO A 250 -11.49 2.39 31.05
C PRO A 250 -10.88 1.17 30.36
N GLY A 251 -9.56 1.13 30.28
CA GLY A 251 -8.79 0.08 29.61
C GLY A 251 -8.70 0.20 28.09
N GLU A 252 -9.46 1.08 27.46
CA GLU A 252 -9.48 1.23 26.01
C GLU A 252 -8.22 1.90 25.47
N GLU A 253 -7.74 1.40 24.34
CA GLU A 253 -6.61 1.93 23.60
C GLU A 253 -6.95 2.10 22.13
N VAL A 254 -6.46 3.18 21.51
CA VAL A 254 -6.51 3.46 20.06
C VAL A 254 -5.19 4.07 19.59
N ARG A 255 -4.95 4.01 18.27
CA ARG A 255 -3.75 4.61 17.66
C ARG A 255 -4.08 5.71 16.65
N SER A 256 -3.12 6.57 16.42
CA SER A 256 -3.11 7.51 15.29
C SER A 256 -2.64 6.83 14.00
N PRO A 257 -2.77 7.49 12.83
CA PRO A 257 -1.93 7.20 11.66
C PRO A 257 -0.45 7.10 12.03
N SER A 258 0.32 6.25 11.33
CA SER A 258 1.78 6.38 11.32
C SER A 258 2.20 7.48 10.37
N ILE A 259 3.33 8.12 10.68
CA ILE A 259 3.93 9.19 9.87
C ILE A 259 5.38 8.83 9.63
N ALA A 260 5.81 8.86 8.37
CA ALA A 260 7.22 8.78 8.04
C ALA A 260 7.68 10.07 7.36
N LEU A 261 8.86 10.56 7.76
CA LEU A 261 9.54 11.68 7.13
C LEU A 261 10.92 11.24 6.66
N LEU A 262 11.24 11.52 5.42
CA LEU A 262 12.56 11.29 4.84
C LEU A 262 13.15 12.61 4.37
N PHE A 263 14.34 12.96 4.90
CA PHE A 263 15.06 14.19 4.62
C PHE A 263 16.01 13.97 3.46
N TRP A 264 16.11 14.94 2.55
CA TRP A 264 16.99 14.85 1.40
C TRP A 264 17.57 16.21 1.02
N LYS A 265 18.71 16.20 0.32
CA LYS A 265 19.42 17.41 -0.10
C LYS A 265 19.92 17.22 -1.53
N SER A 266 19.42 18.02 -2.45
CA SER A 266 19.81 18.12 -3.85
C SER A 266 19.04 19.25 -4.51
N ASP A 267 19.47 19.74 -5.65
CA ASP A 267 18.74 20.63 -6.54
C ASP A 267 17.75 19.88 -7.45
N ASP A 268 17.89 18.55 -7.56
CA ASP A 268 16.97 17.68 -8.29
C ASP A 268 16.02 16.95 -7.34
N ARG A 269 14.71 17.25 -7.45
CA ARG A 269 13.64 16.58 -6.67
C ARG A 269 13.64 15.05 -6.82
N MET A 270 14.12 14.52 -7.97
CA MET A 270 14.17 13.09 -8.21
C MET A 270 15.12 12.37 -7.26
N SER A 271 16.14 13.05 -6.75
CA SER A 271 17.00 12.53 -5.68
C SER A 271 16.18 12.17 -4.42
N GLY A 272 15.25 13.06 -4.00
CA GLY A 272 14.36 12.82 -2.86
C GLY A 272 13.34 11.71 -3.14
N HIS A 273 12.71 11.72 -4.30
CA HIS A 273 11.75 10.68 -4.70
C HIS A 273 12.42 9.30 -4.77
N ASN A 274 13.58 9.18 -5.41
CA ASN A 274 14.27 7.91 -5.53
C ASN A 274 14.86 7.42 -4.20
N LEU A 275 15.34 8.32 -3.34
CA LEU A 275 15.75 7.95 -1.99
C LEU A 275 14.57 7.42 -1.17
N PHE A 276 13.38 8.03 -1.30
CA PHE A 276 12.16 7.55 -0.66
C PHE A 276 11.71 6.18 -1.22
N ARG A 277 11.76 5.97 -2.53
CA ARG A 277 11.47 4.66 -3.16
C ARG A 277 12.39 3.56 -2.61
N ARG A 278 13.68 3.83 -2.47
CA ARG A 278 14.65 2.89 -1.86
C ARG A 278 14.32 2.62 -0.39
N PHE A 279 13.91 3.64 0.37
CA PHE A 279 13.46 3.50 1.74
C PHE A 279 12.21 2.60 1.85
N VAL A 280 11.21 2.83 1.01
CA VAL A 280 10.01 1.99 0.94
C VAL A 280 10.38 0.55 0.58
N LEU A 281 11.23 0.35 -0.41
CA LEU A 281 11.68 -0.98 -0.83
C LEU A 281 12.41 -1.74 0.29
N ALA A 282 13.23 -1.05 1.08
CA ALA A 282 14.01 -1.65 2.15
C ALA A 282 13.20 -1.96 3.41
N HIS A 283 12.23 -1.09 3.74
CA HIS A 283 11.57 -1.12 5.06
C HIS A 283 10.05 -1.28 5.04
N HIS A 284 9.41 -1.01 3.90
CA HIS A 284 7.94 -0.94 3.77
C HIS A 284 7.41 -1.72 2.56
N MET A 285 8.08 -2.81 2.20
CA MET A 285 7.59 -3.76 1.20
C MET A 285 7.85 -5.20 1.62
N PRO A 286 7.00 -6.15 1.21
CA PRO A 286 7.22 -7.56 1.45
C PRO A 286 8.58 -8.05 0.92
N GLN A 287 9.25 -8.87 1.73
CA GLN A 287 10.54 -9.47 1.40
C GLN A 287 10.37 -10.99 1.25
N THR A 288 11.03 -11.58 0.27
CA THR A 288 11.11 -13.03 0.08
C THR A 288 12.56 -13.47 0.26
N GLY A 289 12.84 -14.25 1.32
CA GLY A 289 14.20 -14.68 1.63
C GLY A 289 15.18 -13.52 1.89
N GLY A 290 14.71 -12.41 2.48
CA GLY A 290 15.52 -11.22 2.79
C GLY A 290 15.85 -10.34 1.58
N LYS A 291 15.16 -10.54 0.44
CA LYS A 291 15.27 -9.72 -0.78
C LYS A 291 13.89 -9.18 -1.15
N PRO A 292 13.81 -8.08 -1.90
CA PRO A 292 12.53 -7.62 -2.44
C PRO A 292 11.81 -8.73 -3.18
N THR A 293 10.53 -8.93 -2.86
CA THR A 293 9.70 -9.94 -3.52
C THR A 293 9.66 -9.66 -5.03
N PRO A 294 9.98 -10.62 -5.91
CA PRO A 294 9.92 -10.39 -7.35
C PRO A 294 8.53 -9.93 -7.78
N LEU A 295 8.46 -8.92 -8.65
CA LEU A 295 7.20 -8.48 -9.25
C LEU A 295 6.61 -9.63 -10.08
N PRO A 296 5.41 -10.13 -9.75
CA PRO A 296 4.85 -11.27 -10.45
C PRO A 296 4.25 -10.87 -11.81
N ILE A 297 4.23 -11.85 -12.71
CA ILE A 297 3.40 -11.86 -13.91
C ILE A 297 2.39 -12.98 -13.75
N ASN A 298 1.11 -12.62 -13.65
CA ASN A 298 0.02 -13.55 -13.36
C ASN A 298 -0.93 -13.67 -14.53
N HIS A 299 -1.76 -14.72 -14.56
CA HIS A 299 -2.80 -14.88 -15.58
C HIS A 299 -4.15 -15.25 -14.94
N GLY A 300 -5.20 -14.55 -15.37
CA GLY A 300 -6.57 -14.87 -14.99
C GLY A 300 -7.01 -16.20 -15.63
N VAL A 301 -7.41 -17.16 -14.82
CA VAL A 301 -7.94 -18.45 -15.29
C VAL A 301 -9.44 -18.60 -15.06
N GLY A 302 -10.06 -17.59 -14.44
CA GLY A 302 -11.50 -17.46 -14.26
C GLY A 302 -12.11 -16.31 -15.07
N PHE A 303 -11.30 -15.56 -15.81
CA PHE A 303 -11.75 -14.48 -16.69
C PHE A 303 -12.07 -15.02 -18.08
N GLY A 304 -13.10 -14.49 -18.70
CA GLY A 304 -13.45 -14.83 -20.06
C GLY A 304 -13.65 -16.32 -20.22
N GLY A 305 -14.71 -16.69 -20.75
CA GLY A 305 -14.99 -18.04 -21.16
C GLY A 305 -15.76 -17.95 -22.46
N PRO A 306 -15.88 -19.04 -23.20
CA PRO A 306 -16.71 -19.06 -24.39
C PRO A 306 -18.20 -18.89 -24.06
N PHE A 307 -18.53 -18.54 -22.83
CA PHE A 307 -19.90 -18.47 -22.31
C PHE A 307 -20.38 -17.03 -22.23
N PRO A 308 -21.62 -16.73 -22.67
CA PRO A 308 -22.30 -15.54 -22.21
C PRO A 308 -22.50 -15.67 -20.70
N CYS A 309 -21.65 -15.02 -19.95
CA CYS A 309 -21.56 -15.14 -18.51
C CYS A 309 -21.59 -13.76 -17.89
N ASN A 310 -22.20 -13.67 -16.75
CA ASN A 310 -22.21 -12.46 -15.98
C ASN A 310 -20.86 -12.37 -15.21
N GLU A 311 -19.91 -11.66 -15.78
CA GLU A 311 -18.56 -11.46 -15.26
C GLU A 311 -17.92 -12.81 -14.82
N TYR A 312 -17.65 -12.98 -13.53
CA TYR A 312 -16.81 -14.05 -12.99
C TYR A 312 -17.56 -15.34 -12.64
N VAL A 313 -18.91 -15.33 -12.58
CA VAL A 313 -19.69 -16.45 -12.03
C VAL A 313 -19.72 -17.71 -12.87
N CYS A 314 -19.13 -17.69 -14.06
CA CYS A 314 -19.05 -18.84 -14.97
C CYS A 314 -17.76 -19.66 -14.86
N ALA A 315 -16.82 -19.23 -14.06
CA ALA A 315 -15.62 -20.01 -13.79
C ALA A 315 -16.03 -21.36 -13.16
N THR A 316 -15.52 -22.45 -13.75
CA THR A 316 -15.70 -23.81 -13.24
C THR A 316 -14.36 -24.47 -12.99
N GLU A 317 -14.35 -25.52 -12.20
CA GLU A 317 -13.15 -26.32 -11.92
C GLU A 317 -12.49 -26.80 -13.22
N SER A 318 -13.27 -27.38 -14.13
CA SER A 318 -12.74 -27.90 -15.42
C SER A 318 -12.25 -26.80 -16.35
N TYR A 319 -12.94 -25.65 -16.41
CA TYR A 319 -12.50 -24.52 -17.20
C TYR A 319 -11.17 -23.95 -16.69
N ALA A 320 -11.06 -23.72 -15.39
CA ALA A 320 -9.84 -23.17 -14.79
C ALA A 320 -8.64 -24.10 -14.96
N ILE A 321 -8.82 -25.41 -14.75
CA ILE A 321 -7.77 -26.41 -14.99
C ILE A 321 -7.37 -26.43 -16.47
N GLY A 322 -8.36 -26.47 -17.38
CA GLY A 322 -8.09 -26.47 -18.82
C GLY A 322 -7.36 -25.20 -19.28
N MET A 323 -7.62 -24.03 -18.67
CA MET A 323 -6.89 -22.80 -18.97
C MET A 323 -5.44 -22.88 -18.50
N ILE A 324 -5.17 -23.40 -17.29
CA ILE A 324 -3.82 -23.61 -16.76
C ILE A 324 -3.01 -24.54 -17.69
N GLU A 325 -3.60 -25.66 -18.08
CA GLU A 325 -2.98 -26.63 -19.00
C GLU A 325 -2.71 -26.01 -20.38
N ARG A 326 -3.64 -25.22 -20.90
CA ARG A 326 -3.51 -24.54 -22.19
C ARG A 326 -2.41 -23.48 -22.18
N LEU A 327 -2.31 -22.67 -21.11
CA LEU A 327 -1.20 -21.72 -20.94
C LEU A 327 0.15 -22.46 -21.03
N HIS A 328 0.28 -23.55 -20.29
CA HIS A 328 1.49 -24.37 -20.28
C HIS A 328 1.80 -24.97 -21.67
N GLN A 329 0.79 -25.54 -22.35
CA GLN A 329 0.94 -26.08 -23.72
C GLN A 329 1.39 -25.02 -24.72
N PHE A 330 0.99 -23.77 -24.53
CA PHE A 330 1.37 -22.65 -25.37
C PHE A 330 2.72 -22.01 -24.97
N GLY A 331 3.38 -22.51 -23.93
CA GLY A 331 4.63 -21.95 -23.43
C GLY A 331 4.47 -20.61 -22.71
N ILE A 332 3.26 -20.27 -22.29
CA ILE A 332 2.97 -19.11 -21.46
C ILE A 332 3.01 -19.55 -19.99
N GLU A 333 4.03 -19.13 -19.27
CA GLU A 333 4.32 -19.59 -17.91
C GLU A 333 4.12 -18.43 -16.92
N PRO A 334 2.90 -18.17 -16.40
CA PRO A 334 2.70 -17.16 -15.37
C PRO A 334 3.36 -17.58 -14.05
N ASP A 335 3.73 -16.60 -13.20
CA ASP A 335 4.23 -16.89 -11.85
C ASP A 335 3.08 -17.38 -10.95
N ALA A 336 1.84 -16.91 -11.18
CA ALA A 336 0.64 -17.41 -10.52
C ALA A 336 -0.59 -17.36 -11.45
N CYS A 337 -1.51 -18.28 -11.21
CA CYS A 337 -2.85 -18.26 -11.81
C CYS A 337 -3.83 -17.55 -10.87
N TRP A 338 -4.91 -16.98 -11.42
CA TRP A 338 -5.81 -16.09 -10.69
C TRP A 338 -7.28 -16.43 -10.93
N ILE A 339 -8.00 -16.66 -9.83
CA ILE A 339 -9.47 -16.62 -9.79
C ILE A 339 -9.90 -15.37 -9.01
N ASP A 340 -10.67 -14.50 -9.68
CA ASP A 340 -11.27 -13.32 -9.09
C ASP A 340 -12.60 -13.68 -8.40
N ALA A 341 -13.54 -12.74 -8.25
CA ALA A 341 -14.85 -12.95 -7.63
C ALA A 341 -15.64 -14.12 -8.25
N GLY A 342 -16.75 -14.52 -7.62
CA GLY A 342 -17.70 -15.48 -8.19
C GLY A 342 -17.43 -16.96 -7.92
N TRP A 343 -16.30 -17.32 -7.28
CA TRP A 343 -15.98 -18.69 -6.90
C TRP A 343 -16.84 -19.23 -5.74
N TYR A 344 -17.50 -18.36 -5.02
CA TYR A 344 -18.34 -18.64 -3.84
C TYR A 344 -19.82 -18.72 -4.20
N GLU A 345 -20.60 -19.29 -3.29
CA GLU A 345 -22.05 -19.37 -3.42
C GLU A 345 -22.68 -17.97 -3.50
N ASN A 346 -23.64 -17.83 -4.42
CA ASN A 346 -24.43 -16.61 -4.58
C ASN A 346 -25.87 -16.95 -4.91
N ALA A 347 -26.82 -16.15 -4.42
CA ALA A 347 -28.25 -16.44 -4.56
C ALA A 347 -28.86 -15.97 -5.88
N THR A 348 -28.24 -14.98 -6.57
CA THR A 348 -28.87 -14.27 -7.70
C THR A 348 -28.17 -14.51 -9.03
N GLY A 349 -27.08 -15.28 -9.05
CA GLY A 349 -26.24 -15.41 -10.22
C GLY A 349 -25.33 -14.18 -10.47
N GLN A 350 -25.25 -13.27 -9.51
CA GLN A 350 -24.40 -12.10 -9.53
C GLN A 350 -23.31 -12.27 -8.47
N TRP A 351 -22.05 -12.04 -8.80
CA TRP A 351 -20.95 -12.25 -7.87
C TRP A 351 -21.09 -11.45 -6.56
N TRP A 352 -21.55 -10.20 -6.64
CA TRP A 352 -21.69 -9.33 -5.46
C TRP A 352 -22.74 -9.80 -4.46
N SER A 353 -23.74 -10.57 -4.90
CA SER A 353 -24.78 -11.11 -4.02
C SER A 353 -24.32 -12.25 -3.12
N GLY A 354 -23.13 -12.78 -3.36
CA GLY A 354 -22.52 -13.83 -2.52
C GLY A 354 -21.45 -13.31 -1.55
N VAL A 355 -21.10 -12.01 -1.64
CA VAL A 355 -20.09 -11.41 -0.76
C VAL A 355 -20.56 -11.48 0.70
N GLY A 356 -19.78 -12.13 1.57
CA GLY A 356 -20.15 -12.45 2.95
C GLY A 356 -20.60 -13.90 3.17
N THR A 357 -20.62 -14.73 2.11
CA THR A 357 -20.89 -16.17 2.24
C THR A 357 -19.57 -16.94 2.44
N TRP A 358 -18.57 -16.68 1.62
CA TRP A 358 -17.22 -17.27 1.61
C TRP A 358 -17.18 -18.80 1.63
N THR A 359 -18.22 -19.42 1.08
CA THR A 359 -18.33 -20.87 0.86
C THR A 359 -18.18 -21.16 -0.62
N VAL A 360 -17.32 -22.11 -0.95
CA VAL A 360 -17.08 -22.49 -2.36
C VAL A 360 -18.36 -22.94 -3.03
N ASN A 361 -18.68 -22.40 -4.20
CA ASN A 361 -19.79 -22.83 -5.02
C ASN A 361 -19.54 -24.26 -5.55
N ARG A 362 -20.10 -25.25 -4.88
CA ARG A 362 -19.92 -26.68 -5.19
C ARG A 362 -20.54 -27.11 -6.52
N LYS A 363 -21.40 -26.30 -7.12
CA LYS A 363 -21.90 -26.55 -8.47
C LYS A 363 -20.80 -26.31 -9.50
N ASN A 364 -20.02 -25.24 -9.33
CA ASN A 364 -18.94 -24.86 -10.24
C ASN A 364 -17.61 -25.54 -9.89
N PHE A 365 -17.36 -25.73 -8.60
CA PHE A 365 -16.15 -26.33 -8.03
C PHE A 365 -16.53 -27.49 -7.10
N PRO A 366 -16.91 -28.66 -7.64
CA PRO A 366 -17.46 -29.78 -6.84
C PRO A 366 -16.49 -30.27 -5.76
N ARG A 367 -15.21 -30.17 -6.00
CA ARG A 367 -14.14 -30.64 -5.09
C ARG A 367 -13.40 -29.48 -4.37
N GLY A 368 -13.97 -28.25 -4.38
CA GLY A 368 -13.28 -27.05 -3.89
C GLY A 368 -12.35 -26.44 -4.92
N LEU A 369 -11.55 -25.47 -4.51
CA LEU A 369 -10.51 -24.89 -5.36
C LEU A 369 -9.22 -25.73 -5.39
N LYS A 370 -9.08 -26.70 -4.47
CA LYS A 370 -7.89 -27.55 -4.34
C LYS A 370 -7.43 -28.23 -5.64
N PRO A 371 -8.32 -28.78 -6.50
CA PRO A 371 -7.90 -29.34 -7.79
C PRO A 371 -7.28 -28.30 -8.71
N VAL A 372 -7.83 -27.06 -8.73
CA VAL A 372 -7.34 -25.97 -9.57
C VAL A 372 -5.98 -25.47 -9.08
N THR A 373 -5.85 -25.20 -7.77
CA THR A 373 -4.58 -24.76 -7.18
C THR A 373 -3.50 -25.83 -7.30
N SER A 374 -3.89 -27.11 -7.22
CA SER A 374 -2.96 -28.23 -7.42
C SER A 374 -2.49 -28.36 -8.86
N ALA A 375 -3.33 -28.01 -9.86
CA ALA A 375 -2.91 -27.99 -11.26
C ALA A 375 -1.84 -26.90 -11.50
N ALA A 376 -2.04 -25.69 -10.98
CA ALA A 376 -1.04 -24.63 -11.03
C ALA A 376 0.26 -25.01 -10.29
N LYS A 377 0.14 -25.58 -9.09
CA LYS A 377 1.29 -26.01 -8.29
C LYS A 377 2.14 -27.07 -8.97
N LYS A 378 1.55 -28.00 -9.71
CA LYS A 378 2.29 -29.01 -10.50
C LYS A 378 3.22 -28.39 -11.54
N LEU A 379 2.88 -27.20 -12.03
CA LEU A 379 3.68 -26.43 -12.96
C LEU A 379 4.61 -25.40 -12.27
N GLY A 380 4.73 -25.46 -10.94
CA GLY A 380 5.55 -24.52 -10.17
C GLY A 380 4.94 -23.13 -10.00
N GLN A 381 3.65 -22.98 -10.30
CA GLN A 381 2.94 -21.70 -10.25
C GLN A 381 2.21 -21.53 -8.92
N GLY A 382 2.14 -20.25 -8.46
CA GLY A 382 1.28 -19.85 -7.35
C GLY A 382 -0.19 -19.73 -7.75
N PHE A 383 -1.03 -19.35 -6.78
CA PHE A 383 -2.46 -19.16 -7.02
C PHE A 383 -3.03 -17.98 -6.23
N VAL A 384 -3.69 -17.06 -6.94
CA VAL A 384 -4.37 -15.89 -6.40
C VAL A 384 -5.86 -16.20 -6.24
N VAL A 385 -6.42 -15.90 -5.06
CA VAL A 385 -7.88 -15.96 -4.83
C VAL A 385 -8.36 -14.65 -4.23
N TRP A 386 -9.43 -14.12 -4.83
CA TRP A 386 -10.07 -12.87 -4.45
C TRP A 386 -11.04 -13.03 -3.29
N PHE A 387 -11.04 -12.04 -2.38
CA PHE A 387 -11.99 -11.85 -1.30
C PHE A 387 -12.33 -10.37 -1.13
N GLU A 388 -13.53 -10.10 -0.61
CA GLU A 388 -13.94 -8.77 -0.15
C GLU A 388 -14.56 -8.89 1.26
N PRO A 389 -13.74 -9.19 2.28
CA PRO A 389 -14.24 -9.65 3.57
C PRO A 389 -14.87 -8.54 4.42
N GLU A 390 -14.57 -7.28 4.11
CA GLU A 390 -15.11 -6.13 4.84
C GLU A 390 -16.54 -5.79 4.40
N ARG A 391 -16.94 -6.19 3.19
CA ARG A 391 -18.31 -6.04 2.69
C ARG A 391 -19.11 -7.33 2.89
N VAL A 392 -20.36 -7.18 3.31
CA VAL A 392 -21.33 -8.26 3.44
C VAL A 392 -22.60 -7.85 2.71
N TYR A 393 -23.07 -8.68 1.78
CA TYR A 393 -24.30 -8.42 1.05
C TYR A 393 -25.50 -8.98 1.81
N GLU A 394 -26.64 -8.28 1.70
CA GLU A 394 -27.91 -8.66 2.32
C GLU A 394 -28.31 -10.10 1.94
N GLY A 395 -28.77 -10.87 2.93
CA GLY A 395 -29.22 -12.25 2.75
C GLY A 395 -28.11 -13.30 2.66
N THR A 396 -26.84 -12.92 2.76
CA THR A 396 -25.71 -13.87 2.86
C THR A 396 -25.63 -14.52 4.24
N TRP A 397 -24.79 -15.52 4.42
CA TRP A 397 -24.63 -16.23 5.68
C TRP A 397 -24.27 -15.27 6.85
N LEU A 398 -23.31 -14.39 6.67
CA LEU A 398 -22.92 -13.40 7.69
C LEU A 398 -24.09 -12.46 8.05
N ASP A 399 -24.86 -12.00 7.06
CA ASP A 399 -26.00 -11.12 7.30
C ASP A 399 -27.13 -11.81 8.08
N ARG A 400 -27.31 -13.12 7.91
CA ARG A 400 -28.33 -13.88 8.66
C ARG A 400 -27.87 -14.24 10.06
N GLU A 401 -26.65 -14.76 10.20
CA GLU A 401 -26.20 -15.43 11.44
C GLU A 401 -25.45 -14.49 12.39
N HIS A 402 -24.86 -13.37 11.86
CA HIS A 402 -23.98 -12.50 12.64
C HIS A 402 -24.30 -11.02 12.47
N LYS A 403 -25.57 -10.66 12.62
CA LYS A 403 -26.03 -9.26 12.53
C LYS A 403 -25.34 -8.34 13.53
N ASP A 404 -24.94 -8.86 14.68
CA ASP A 404 -24.21 -8.16 15.73
C ASP A 404 -22.76 -7.80 15.35
N TRP A 405 -22.27 -8.31 14.23
CA TRP A 405 -20.95 -7.98 13.67
C TRP A 405 -21.02 -6.93 12.53
N LEU A 406 -22.23 -6.53 12.15
CA LEU A 406 -22.45 -5.77 10.92
C LEU A 406 -23.02 -4.38 11.21
N THR A 407 -22.50 -3.39 10.51
CA THR A 407 -23.13 -2.07 10.42
C THR A 407 -24.00 -1.99 9.18
N VAL A 408 -25.25 -1.61 9.38
CA VAL A 408 -26.28 -1.51 8.34
C VAL A 408 -26.67 -0.05 8.16
N LEU A 409 -26.73 0.40 6.91
CA LEU A 409 -27.30 1.70 6.56
C LEU A 409 -28.70 1.52 5.95
N PRO A 410 -29.68 2.36 6.31
CA PRO A 410 -31.03 2.26 5.75
C PRO A 410 -31.03 2.32 4.22
N GLY A 411 -31.74 1.39 3.59
CA GLY A 411 -31.89 1.32 2.12
C GLY A 411 -30.64 0.86 1.35
N ASN A 412 -29.59 0.43 2.03
CA ASN A 412 -28.38 -0.10 1.40
C ASN A 412 -28.32 -1.63 1.59
N ALA A 413 -28.14 -2.37 0.49
CA ALA A 413 -27.97 -3.82 0.53
C ALA A 413 -26.58 -4.26 1.01
N ASN A 414 -25.59 -3.39 1.03
CA ASN A 414 -24.27 -3.66 1.58
C ASN A 414 -24.23 -3.37 3.08
N ARG A 415 -23.47 -4.18 3.80
CA ARG A 415 -23.17 -4.08 5.23
C ARG A 415 -21.66 -3.97 5.39
N LEU A 416 -21.20 -3.26 6.41
CA LEU A 416 -19.79 -3.27 6.81
C LEU A 416 -19.60 -4.30 7.92
N LEU A 417 -18.68 -5.26 7.71
CA LEU A 417 -18.19 -6.13 8.79
C LEU A 417 -17.31 -5.30 9.72
N ASP A 418 -17.67 -5.22 11.00
CA ASP A 418 -16.90 -4.47 11.99
C ASP A 418 -15.62 -5.22 12.40
N LEU A 419 -14.50 -4.90 11.78
CA LEU A 419 -13.18 -5.45 12.15
C LEU A 419 -12.69 -4.94 13.52
N GLY A 420 -13.32 -3.91 14.08
CA GLY A 420 -13.11 -3.49 15.47
C GLY A 420 -13.77 -4.44 16.49
N ASN A 421 -14.69 -5.29 16.06
CA ASN A 421 -15.30 -6.33 16.87
C ASN A 421 -14.35 -7.54 16.98
N PRO A 422 -13.83 -7.89 18.18
CA PRO A 422 -12.86 -8.96 18.31
C PRO A 422 -13.39 -10.35 17.92
N LYS A 423 -14.70 -10.60 18.03
CA LYS A 423 -15.31 -11.88 17.62
C LYS A 423 -15.35 -12.00 16.10
N ALA A 424 -15.78 -10.94 15.42
CA ALA A 424 -15.80 -10.87 13.96
C ALA A 424 -14.39 -11.01 13.38
N LEU A 425 -13.42 -10.28 13.94
CA LEU A 425 -12.01 -10.34 13.54
C LEU A 425 -11.41 -11.74 13.74
N ALA A 426 -11.65 -12.38 14.88
CA ALA A 426 -11.15 -13.72 15.17
C ALA A 426 -11.74 -14.74 14.19
N TRP A 427 -13.06 -14.73 14.00
CA TRP A 427 -13.72 -15.62 13.04
C TRP A 427 -13.19 -15.43 11.62
N LEU A 428 -13.11 -14.19 11.14
CA LEU A 428 -12.62 -13.89 9.79
C LEU A 428 -11.19 -14.40 9.60
N THR A 429 -10.31 -14.14 10.59
CA THR A 429 -8.92 -14.58 10.55
C THR A 429 -8.80 -16.09 10.48
N ASP A 430 -9.58 -16.81 11.30
CA ASP A 430 -9.57 -18.27 11.32
C ASP A 430 -10.13 -18.84 10.01
N HIS A 431 -11.25 -18.31 9.54
CA HIS A 431 -11.92 -18.77 8.32
C HIS A 431 -11.02 -18.61 7.09
N ILE A 432 -10.47 -17.40 6.87
CA ILE A 432 -9.62 -17.12 5.70
C ILE A 432 -8.27 -17.85 5.80
N SER A 433 -7.64 -17.90 6.98
CA SER A 433 -6.38 -18.63 7.15
C SER A 433 -6.54 -20.13 6.89
N ASN A 434 -7.64 -20.73 7.37
CA ASN A 434 -7.95 -22.12 7.07
C ASN A 434 -8.21 -22.35 5.57
N PHE A 435 -8.96 -21.46 4.94
CA PHE A 435 -9.21 -21.53 3.49
C PHE A 435 -7.89 -21.46 2.69
N ILE A 436 -7.02 -20.51 3.00
CA ILE A 436 -5.71 -20.36 2.35
C ILE A 436 -4.92 -21.68 2.40
N ARG A 437 -4.83 -22.28 3.58
CA ARG A 437 -4.11 -23.53 3.79
C ARG A 437 -4.78 -24.71 3.08
N ASP A 438 -6.08 -24.87 3.26
CA ASP A 438 -6.84 -26.05 2.81
C ASP A 438 -7.00 -26.06 1.29
N GLU A 439 -7.22 -24.91 0.67
CA GLU A 439 -7.36 -24.76 -0.78
C GLU A 439 -6.00 -24.50 -1.49
N GLY A 440 -4.92 -24.22 -0.77
CA GLY A 440 -3.57 -24.05 -1.32
C GLY A 440 -3.34 -22.71 -2.02
N VAL A 441 -3.90 -21.64 -1.47
CA VAL A 441 -3.72 -20.26 -1.94
C VAL A 441 -2.33 -19.76 -1.58
N THR A 442 -1.65 -19.08 -2.50
CA THR A 442 -0.32 -18.48 -2.27
C THR A 442 -0.33 -16.95 -2.29
N ILE A 443 -1.34 -16.37 -2.89
CA ILE A 443 -1.56 -14.91 -2.90
C ILE A 443 -3.02 -14.67 -2.51
N TYR A 444 -3.22 -14.07 -1.36
CA TYR A 444 -4.54 -13.61 -0.89
C TYR A 444 -4.82 -12.23 -1.46
N ARG A 445 -5.84 -12.10 -2.31
CA ARG A 445 -6.28 -10.81 -2.82
C ARG A 445 -7.44 -10.29 -2.01
N GLN A 446 -7.25 -9.13 -1.40
CA GLN A 446 -8.33 -8.41 -0.72
C GLN A 446 -8.77 -7.20 -1.52
N ASP A 447 -10.07 -7.13 -1.79
CA ASP A 447 -10.73 -5.99 -2.41
C ASP A 447 -11.66 -5.27 -1.41
N PHE A 448 -12.11 -4.05 -1.77
CA PHE A 448 -13.03 -3.25 -0.97
C PHE A 448 -13.80 -2.26 -1.85
N ASN A 449 -15.00 -2.65 -2.29
CA ASN A 449 -15.74 -2.01 -3.38
C ASN A 449 -16.86 -1.07 -2.93
N PHE A 450 -16.78 -0.49 -1.73
CA PHE A 450 -17.70 0.55 -1.30
C PHE A 450 -17.05 1.52 -0.30
N ASP A 451 -17.72 2.64 -0.03
CA ASP A 451 -17.19 3.69 0.81
C ASP A 451 -17.55 3.46 2.29
N PRO A 452 -16.58 3.19 3.18
CA PRO A 452 -16.85 2.84 4.56
C PRO A 452 -17.15 4.03 5.48
N ALA A 453 -16.80 5.25 5.09
CA ALA A 453 -16.95 6.43 5.95
C ALA A 453 -18.38 6.64 6.50
N PRO A 454 -19.47 6.47 5.73
CA PRO A 454 -20.83 6.58 6.25
C PRO A 454 -21.15 5.54 7.32
N TYR A 455 -20.59 4.33 7.20
CA TYR A 455 -20.81 3.24 8.16
C TYR A 455 -20.11 3.53 9.48
N TRP A 456 -18.83 3.96 9.46
CA TRP A 456 -18.13 4.36 10.68
C TRP A 456 -18.82 5.52 11.37
N LYS A 457 -19.30 6.52 10.61
CA LYS A 457 -20.08 7.62 11.17
C LYS A 457 -21.38 7.16 11.84
N ALA A 458 -22.04 6.14 11.30
CA ALA A 458 -23.25 5.57 11.90
C ALA A 458 -22.98 4.77 13.18
N MET A 459 -21.75 4.25 13.36
CA MET A 459 -21.34 3.53 14.57
C MET A 459 -20.93 4.49 15.71
N ASP A 460 -20.46 5.68 15.38
CA ASP A 460 -19.89 6.61 16.36
C ASP A 460 -20.98 7.37 17.13
N ALA A 461 -20.93 7.31 18.46
CA ALA A 461 -21.67 8.24 19.31
C ALA A 461 -21.06 9.67 19.23
N PRO A 462 -21.82 10.73 19.58
CA PRO A 462 -21.33 12.11 19.47
C PRO A 462 -20.05 12.43 20.26
N ASP A 463 -19.76 11.67 21.31
CA ASP A 463 -18.53 11.78 22.13
C ASP A 463 -17.53 10.65 21.83
N ARG A 464 -17.69 9.96 20.68
CA ARG A 464 -16.85 8.84 20.25
C ARG A 464 -16.46 8.92 18.77
N VAL A 465 -16.52 10.10 18.15
CA VAL A 465 -16.25 10.33 16.72
C VAL A 465 -14.82 9.93 16.36
N GLY A 466 -14.70 9.02 15.39
CA GLY A 466 -13.44 8.45 14.89
C GLY A 466 -13.05 7.11 15.53
N ILE A 467 -13.72 6.67 16.61
CA ILE A 467 -13.39 5.39 17.28
C ILE A 467 -13.70 4.20 16.38
N ALA A 468 -14.84 4.21 15.69
CA ALA A 468 -15.20 3.11 14.78
C ALA A 468 -14.16 2.95 13.67
N GLU A 469 -13.75 4.05 13.04
CA GLU A 469 -12.70 4.04 12.02
C GLU A 469 -11.38 3.53 12.59
N MET A 470 -10.91 4.05 13.76
CA MET A 470 -9.67 3.61 14.39
C MET A 470 -9.66 2.10 14.67
N LYS A 471 -10.73 1.58 15.26
CA LYS A 471 -10.83 0.15 15.58
C LYS A 471 -10.91 -0.72 14.35
N HIS A 472 -11.65 -0.30 13.33
CA HIS A 472 -11.77 -1.03 12.07
C HIS A 472 -10.40 -1.12 11.36
N ILE A 473 -9.68 0.01 11.22
CA ILE A 473 -8.37 0.03 10.56
C ILE A 473 -7.32 -0.76 11.36
N GLU A 474 -7.30 -0.66 12.69
CA GLU A 474 -6.44 -1.52 13.50
C GLU A 474 -6.80 -3.00 13.37
N GLY A 475 -8.09 -3.31 13.23
CA GLY A 475 -8.59 -4.66 12.96
C GLY A 475 -8.09 -5.19 11.62
N LEU A 476 -8.12 -4.37 10.55
CA LEU A 476 -7.59 -4.71 9.24
C LEU A 476 -6.08 -5.05 9.31
N TYR A 477 -5.28 -4.24 10.01
CA TYR A 477 -3.85 -4.52 10.15
C TYR A 477 -3.59 -5.81 10.93
N LYS A 478 -4.30 -6.04 12.03
CA LYS A 478 -4.20 -7.29 12.81
C LYS A 478 -4.61 -8.51 11.99
N PHE A 479 -5.63 -8.35 11.14
CA PHE A 479 -6.07 -9.42 10.25
C PHE A 479 -4.96 -9.80 9.25
N TRP A 480 -4.40 -8.82 8.53
CA TRP A 480 -3.34 -9.08 7.57
C TRP A 480 -2.06 -9.61 8.22
N ASP A 481 -1.65 -9.02 9.34
CA ASP A 481 -0.49 -9.50 10.10
C ASP A 481 -0.69 -10.97 10.51
N ALA A 482 -1.88 -11.32 11.02
CA ALA A 482 -2.19 -12.70 11.40
C ALA A 482 -2.24 -13.67 10.22
N LEU A 483 -2.71 -13.24 9.03
CA LEU A 483 -2.68 -14.07 7.83
C LEU A 483 -1.24 -14.38 7.40
N LEU A 484 -0.35 -13.38 7.42
CA LEU A 484 1.06 -13.53 7.07
C LEU A 484 1.80 -14.42 8.07
N ASP A 485 1.56 -14.24 9.37
CA ASP A 485 2.16 -15.04 10.44
C ASP A 485 1.74 -16.52 10.40
N ARG A 486 0.46 -16.77 10.11
CA ARG A 486 -0.09 -18.13 10.08
C ARG A 486 0.19 -18.89 8.79
N ASN A 487 0.49 -18.18 7.71
CA ASN A 487 0.73 -18.75 6.38
C ASN A 487 2.09 -18.28 5.82
N PRO A 488 3.23 -18.80 6.31
CA PRO A 488 4.54 -18.39 5.86
C PRO A 488 4.70 -18.50 4.34
N GLY A 489 5.16 -17.42 3.70
CA GLY A 489 5.31 -17.33 2.25
C GLY A 489 4.06 -16.82 1.52
N LEU A 490 2.95 -16.58 2.22
CA LEU A 490 1.78 -15.92 1.66
C LEU A 490 2.14 -14.50 1.22
N LEU A 491 1.64 -14.10 0.06
CA LEU A 491 1.60 -12.69 -0.33
C LEU A 491 0.16 -12.17 -0.19
N ILE A 492 0.03 -10.88 0.11
CA ILE A 492 -1.24 -10.17 0.08
C ILE A 492 -1.23 -9.22 -1.11
N ASP A 493 -2.24 -9.31 -1.97
CA ASP A 493 -2.55 -8.30 -2.97
C ASP A 493 -3.62 -7.36 -2.42
N ASN A 494 -3.29 -6.07 -2.37
CA ASN A 494 -4.18 -5.01 -1.90
C ASN A 494 -4.92 -4.36 -3.08
N CYS A 495 -6.22 -4.57 -3.12
CA CYS A 495 -7.15 -3.87 -3.99
C CYS A 495 -8.24 -3.19 -3.16
N ALA A 496 -8.77 -2.09 -3.64
CA ALA A 496 -9.95 -1.43 -3.06
C ALA A 496 -10.67 -0.65 -4.17
N SER A 497 -11.36 -1.34 -5.08
CA SER A 497 -11.79 -0.82 -6.39
C SER A 497 -10.58 -0.23 -7.13
N GLY A 498 -9.56 -1.02 -7.34
CA GLY A 498 -8.25 -0.55 -7.75
C GLY A 498 -7.41 -0.01 -6.60
N GLY A 499 -6.69 1.08 -6.83
CA GLY A 499 -5.69 1.62 -5.91
C GLY A 499 -6.21 2.62 -4.88
N ARG A 500 -7.45 2.51 -4.43
CA ARG A 500 -8.02 3.47 -3.46
C ARG A 500 -7.58 3.26 -2.02
N ARG A 501 -6.76 2.22 -1.73
CA ARG A 501 -6.24 1.93 -0.39
C ARG A 501 -4.74 1.62 -0.42
N ILE A 502 -3.97 2.54 -1.01
CA ILE A 502 -2.50 2.49 -1.05
C ILE A 502 -1.97 3.52 -0.05
N ASP A 503 -1.29 3.06 0.98
CA ASP A 503 -0.66 3.87 2.01
C ASP A 503 0.57 3.13 2.59
N LEU A 504 1.31 3.76 3.51
CA LEU A 504 2.54 3.20 4.05
C LEU A 504 2.31 1.89 4.83
N GLU A 505 1.17 1.75 5.52
CA GLU A 505 0.82 0.53 6.28
C GLU A 505 0.44 -0.61 5.34
N THR A 506 -0.35 -0.32 4.28
CA THR A 506 -0.73 -1.35 3.31
C THR A 506 0.45 -1.78 2.44
N THR A 507 1.32 -0.87 2.01
CA THR A 507 2.54 -1.22 1.26
C THR A 507 3.51 -2.07 2.08
N SER A 508 3.54 -1.90 3.39
CA SER A 508 4.38 -2.73 4.28
C SER A 508 3.93 -4.19 4.35
N ARG A 509 2.66 -4.49 4.06
CA ARG A 509 2.04 -5.81 4.18
C ARG A 509 1.67 -6.46 2.87
N SER A 510 1.65 -5.69 1.77
CA SER A 510 1.06 -6.15 0.50
C SER A 510 1.78 -5.61 -0.72
N ILE A 511 1.47 -6.19 -1.85
CA ILE A 511 1.84 -5.69 -3.17
C ILE A 511 0.55 -5.33 -3.89
N PRO A 512 0.36 -4.10 -4.40
CA PRO A 512 -0.81 -3.77 -5.20
C PRO A 512 -0.66 -4.36 -6.61
N LEU A 513 -1.18 -5.58 -6.82
CA LEU A 513 -1.16 -6.23 -8.14
C LEU A 513 -2.14 -5.59 -9.12
N TRP A 514 -3.15 -4.87 -8.59
CA TRP A 514 -4.17 -4.19 -9.39
C TRP A 514 -4.39 -2.77 -8.86
N ARG A 515 -3.66 -1.81 -9.41
CA ARG A 515 -3.65 -0.43 -8.91
C ARG A 515 -4.84 0.43 -9.34
N THR A 516 -5.63 -0.03 -10.32
CA THR A 516 -6.76 0.75 -10.85
C THR A 516 -7.76 -0.16 -11.54
N ASP A 517 -9.06 0.17 -11.44
CA ASP A 517 -10.13 -0.45 -12.22
C ASP A 517 -10.38 0.27 -13.56
N TYR A 518 -9.50 1.18 -13.95
CA TYR A 518 -9.52 1.75 -15.29
C TYR A 518 -9.27 0.66 -16.32
N GLN A 519 -10.02 0.68 -17.42
CA GLN A 519 -10.04 -0.40 -18.41
C GLN A 519 -8.66 -0.79 -18.92
N TYR A 520 -8.32 -2.07 -18.82
CA TYR A 520 -7.01 -2.57 -19.18
C TYR A 520 -6.81 -2.92 -20.67
N TYR A 521 -7.60 -2.28 -21.52
CA TYR A 521 -7.39 -2.22 -22.97
C TYR A 521 -6.97 -0.82 -23.45
N GLU A 522 -6.56 0.07 -22.54
CA GLU A 522 -6.19 1.42 -22.86
C GLU A 522 -4.77 1.71 -22.39
N PRO A 523 -3.75 1.66 -23.29
CA PRO A 523 -2.34 1.70 -22.91
C PRO A 523 -1.90 3.04 -22.33
N ASN A 524 -2.46 4.17 -22.79
CA ASN A 524 -2.04 5.49 -22.33
C ASN A 524 -2.39 5.73 -20.85
N GLY A 525 -3.54 5.23 -20.39
CA GLY A 525 -3.92 5.29 -19.00
C GLY A 525 -2.93 4.55 -18.10
N TYR A 526 -2.43 3.40 -18.52
CA TYR A 526 -1.43 2.66 -17.74
C TYR A 526 -0.11 3.43 -17.57
N GLN A 527 0.31 4.15 -18.60
CA GLN A 527 1.49 5.01 -18.56
C GLN A 527 1.27 6.18 -17.61
N CYS A 528 0.09 6.84 -17.66
CA CYS A 528 -0.30 7.89 -16.72
C CYS A 528 -0.21 7.42 -15.26
N HIS A 529 -0.78 6.24 -14.97
CA HIS A 529 -0.79 5.67 -13.62
C HIS A 529 0.62 5.34 -13.13
N THR A 530 1.46 4.76 -14.00
CA THR A 530 2.86 4.49 -13.71
C THR A 530 3.61 5.77 -13.41
N TYR A 531 3.42 6.81 -14.25
CA TYR A 531 4.08 8.09 -14.10
C TYR A 531 3.91 8.68 -12.70
N GLY A 532 2.68 8.80 -12.22
CA GLY A 532 2.40 9.46 -10.95
C GLY A 532 2.74 8.61 -9.72
N LEU A 533 2.36 7.32 -9.74
CA LEU A 533 2.55 6.44 -8.60
C LEU A 533 4.03 6.16 -8.33
N HIS A 534 4.82 6.04 -9.39
CA HIS A 534 6.24 5.69 -9.29
C HIS A 534 7.15 6.84 -8.81
N PHE A 535 6.65 8.05 -8.64
CA PHE A 535 7.38 9.07 -7.87
C PHE A 535 7.57 8.64 -6.41
N PHE A 536 6.67 7.83 -5.86
CA PHE A 536 6.70 7.48 -4.44
C PHE A 536 6.90 5.98 -4.18
N LEU A 537 6.36 5.12 -5.01
CA LEU A 537 6.38 3.68 -4.78
C LEU A 537 7.23 2.94 -5.79
N PRO A 538 8.09 2.00 -5.34
CA PRO A 538 8.92 1.22 -6.24
C PRO A 538 8.15 0.11 -6.95
N ALA A 539 6.93 -0.23 -6.49
CA ALA A 539 6.11 -1.30 -7.05
C ALA A 539 4.64 -0.89 -7.17
N SER A 540 4.00 -1.42 -8.19
CA SER A 540 2.56 -1.39 -8.42
C SER A 540 2.19 -2.55 -9.34
N GLY A 541 0.93 -2.68 -9.75
CA GLY A 541 0.51 -3.69 -10.70
C GLY A 541 -0.69 -3.23 -11.51
N THR A 542 -0.85 -3.81 -12.69
CA THR A 542 -1.99 -3.55 -13.57
C THR A 542 -2.31 -4.73 -14.46
N GLY A 543 -3.49 -4.72 -15.10
CA GLY A 543 -3.89 -5.72 -16.06
C GLY A 543 -3.32 -5.47 -17.45
N ASN A 544 -3.28 -6.51 -18.27
CA ASN A 544 -3.03 -6.44 -19.70
C ASN A 544 -3.95 -7.43 -20.43
N GLY A 545 -4.75 -6.94 -21.36
CA GLY A 545 -5.70 -7.74 -22.15
C GLY A 545 -5.21 -8.09 -23.57
N ASP A 546 -4.02 -7.61 -23.97
CA ASP A 546 -3.55 -7.75 -25.35
C ASP A 546 -2.02 -7.85 -25.41
N PRO A 547 -1.45 -8.89 -26.04
CA PRO A 547 -0.01 -9.10 -26.15
C PRO A 547 0.66 -8.23 -27.22
N ARG A 548 -0.02 -7.25 -27.82
CA ARG A 548 0.66 -6.31 -28.72
C ARG A 548 1.71 -5.53 -27.98
N LYS A 549 2.90 -5.40 -28.54
CA LYS A 549 4.11 -4.90 -27.88
C LYS A 549 3.91 -3.55 -27.15
N TYR A 550 3.28 -2.57 -27.79
CA TYR A 550 3.01 -1.27 -27.19
C TYR A 550 2.05 -1.37 -25.99
N TRP A 551 1.01 -2.19 -26.10
CA TRP A 551 0.02 -2.41 -25.05
C TRP A 551 0.63 -3.11 -23.84
N PHE A 552 1.42 -4.15 -24.10
CA PHE A 552 2.06 -4.89 -23.03
C PHE A 552 3.11 -4.04 -22.30
N ARG A 553 3.99 -3.36 -23.04
CA ARG A 553 5.01 -2.48 -22.45
C ARG A 553 4.41 -1.33 -21.65
N SER A 554 3.27 -0.79 -22.06
CA SER A 554 2.54 0.24 -21.29
C SER A 554 2.09 -0.26 -19.92
N ALA A 555 1.83 -1.58 -19.78
CA ALA A 555 1.50 -2.21 -18.50
C ALA A 555 2.73 -2.58 -17.65
N MET A 556 3.94 -2.59 -18.21
CA MET A 556 5.17 -3.10 -17.57
C MET A 556 5.74 -2.21 -16.44
N GLY A 557 5.02 -1.20 -15.97
CA GLY A 557 5.47 -0.36 -14.86
C GLY A 557 5.53 -1.06 -13.49
N GLY A 558 5.14 -2.34 -13.39
CA GLY A 558 5.09 -3.11 -12.15
C GLY A 558 4.72 -4.56 -12.41
N ALA A 559 4.01 -5.20 -11.47
CA ALA A 559 3.41 -6.51 -11.69
C ALA A 559 2.38 -6.46 -12.83
N VAL A 560 2.27 -7.53 -13.60
CA VAL A 560 1.33 -7.62 -14.73
C VAL A 560 0.36 -8.78 -14.52
N VAL A 561 -0.93 -8.51 -14.66
CA VAL A 561 -1.99 -9.52 -14.67
C VAL A 561 -2.52 -9.66 -16.08
N MET A 562 -2.24 -10.78 -16.72
CA MET A 562 -2.69 -11.09 -18.06
C MET A 562 -4.14 -11.59 -18.03
N GLY A 563 -5.01 -10.95 -18.80
CA GLY A 563 -6.40 -11.35 -19.04
C GLY A 563 -6.57 -11.81 -20.49
N TRP A 564 -5.65 -12.62 -21.01
CA TRP A 564 -5.62 -13.00 -22.42
C TRP A 564 -6.63 -14.09 -22.75
N GLU A 565 -7.40 -13.88 -23.79
CA GLU A 565 -8.25 -14.90 -24.40
C GLU A 565 -7.42 -15.72 -25.39
N LEU A 566 -7.12 -16.97 -25.05
CA LEU A 566 -6.28 -17.86 -25.85
C LEU A 566 -7.08 -18.53 -27.00
N THR A 567 -7.83 -17.73 -27.75
CA THR A 567 -8.72 -18.23 -28.80
C THR A 567 -8.50 -17.52 -30.15
N GLY A 568 -8.84 -18.18 -31.26
CA GLY A 568 -8.90 -17.56 -32.57
C GLY A 568 -7.58 -16.97 -33.06
N SER A 569 -7.54 -15.67 -33.26
CA SER A 569 -6.40 -14.90 -33.78
C SER A 569 -5.40 -14.43 -32.70
N PHE A 570 -5.38 -15.06 -31.53
CA PHE A 570 -4.43 -14.71 -30.46
C PHE A 570 -2.98 -14.83 -30.95
N ASN A 571 -2.20 -13.76 -30.74
CA ASN A 571 -0.80 -13.75 -31.18
C ASN A 571 0.08 -14.42 -30.12
N LEU A 572 0.18 -15.75 -30.20
CA LEU A 572 0.94 -16.57 -29.26
C LEU A 572 2.43 -16.21 -29.21
N GLN A 573 3.03 -15.94 -30.39
CA GLN A 573 4.45 -15.60 -30.45
C GLN A 573 4.75 -14.29 -29.69
N ALA A 574 3.93 -13.25 -29.89
CA ALA A 574 4.05 -12.00 -29.15
C ALA A 574 3.88 -12.21 -27.64
N ALA A 575 2.92 -13.05 -27.23
CA ALA A 575 2.68 -13.34 -25.81
C ALA A 575 3.90 -14.01 -25.13
N ILE A 576 4.53 -14.99 -25.79
CA ILE A 576 5.73 -15.65 -25.26
C ILE A 576 6.89 -14.66 -25.15
N GLU A 577 7.10 -13.82 -26.18
CA GLU A 577 8.14 -12.79 -26.17
C GLU A 577 7.92 -11.75 -25.06
N ASP A 578 6.70 -11.33 -24.83
CA ASP A 578 6.33 -10.35 -23.81
C ASP A 578 6.57 -10.87 -22.39
N VAL A 579 6.19 -12.13 -22.11
CA VAL A 579 6.48 -12.77 -20.80
C VAL A 579 7.98 -12.89 -20.58
N ALA A 580 8.74 -13.29 -21.61
CA ALA A 580 10.19 -13.39 -21.53
C ALA A 580 10.86 -12.03 -21.32
N GLU A 581 10.41 -11.00 -22.05
CA GLU A 581 10.88 -9.62 -21.88
C GLU A 581 10.61 -9.11 -20.46
N PHE A 582 9.39 -9.23 -19.95
CA PHE A 582 9.05 -8.83 -18.60
C PHE A 582 9.96 -9.50 -17.57
N ARG A 583 10.15 -10.81 -17.64
CA ARG A 583 11.02 -11.54 -16.71
C ARG A 583 12.46 -11.06 -16.73
N SER A 584 12.97 -10.67 -17.90
CA SER A 584 14.32 -10.11 -18.03
C SER A 584 14.46 -8.72 -17.42
N LEU A 585 13.38 -7.93 -17.38
CA LEU A 585 13.37 -6.52 -16.98
C LEU A 585 12.85 -6.29 -15.56
N ARG A 586 12.02 -7.18 -15.01
CA ARG A 586 11.28 -6.93 -13.75
C ARG A 586 12.16 -6.55 -12.56
N ALA A 587 13.40 -7.03 -12.49
CA ALA A 587 14.33 -6.66 -11.41
C ALA A 587 14.74 -5.18 -11.48
N TYR A 588 14.79 -4.59 -12.66
CA TYR A 588 15.15 -3.18 -12.88
C TYR A 588 14.00 -2.24 -12.53
N LEU A 589 12.75 -2.71 -12.48
CA LEU A 589 11.58 -1.90 -12.12
C LEU A 589 11.65 -1.40 -10.67
N TYR A 590 12.41 -2.07 -9.80
CA TYR A 590 12.72 -1.61 -8.44
C TYR A 590 13.79 -0.51 -8.38
N GLY A 591 14.46 -0.24 -9.49
CA GLY A 591 15.50 0.79 -9.59
C GLY A 591 14.96 2.21 -9.45
N ASP A 592 15.85 3.18 -9.59
CA ASP A 592 15.49 4.59 -9.60
C ASP A 592 14.58 4.91 -10.79
N TYR A 593 13.61 5.76 -10.55
CA TYR A 593 12.64 6.20 -11.54
C TYR A 593 12.95 7.61 -12.04
N TYR A 594 13.00 7.76 -13.35
CA TYR A 594 13.18 9.05 -14.02
C TYR A 594 12.20 9.13 -15.21
N PRO A 595 11.15 9.96 -15.14
CA PRO A 595 10.26 10.15 -16.29
C PRO A 595 11.03 10.87 -17.41
N LEU A 596 10.95 10.32 -18.63
CA LEU A 596 11.64 10.87 -19.80
C LEU A 596 10.78 11.84 -20.60
N THR A 597 9.49 11.87 -20.33
CA THR A 597 8.49 12.73 -20.97
C THR A 597 7.73 13.53 -19.94
N ALA A 598 7.04 14.56 -20.35
CA ALA A 598 6.07 15.24 -19.49
C ALA A 598 4.84 14.35 -19.25
N TYR A 599 4.15 14.58 -18.11
CA TYR A 599 2.88 13.92 -17.85
C TYR A 599 1.82 14.37 -18.86
N ALA A 600 1.14 13.42 -19.49
CA ALA A 600 0.05 13.69 -20.42
C ALA A 600 -1.09 12.69 -20.20
N THR A 601 -2.33 13.16 -20.32
CA THR A 601 -3.56 12.33 -20.21
C THR A 601 -4.27 12.18 -21.54
N GLY A 602 -3.76 12.79 -22.60
CA GLY A 602 -4.26 12.67 -23.99
C GLY A 602 -3.76 11.40 -24.68
N ASP A 603 -3.91 11.38 -26.00
CA ASP A 603 -3.40 10.31 -26.87
C ASP A 603 -1.99 10.64 -27.40
N ASP A 604 -1.24 11.41 -26.62
CA ASP A 604 0.15 11.73 -26.92
C ASP A 604 1.03 10.48 -26.86
N ALA A 605 2.04 10.46 -27.70
CA ALA A 605 3.03 9.40 -27.66
C ALA A 605 3.89 9.50 -26.37
N TRP A 606 4.11 8.38 -25.76
CA TRP A 606 4.95 8.23 -24.58
C TRP A 606 6.31 7.60 -24.96
#